data_84ddb8fbbf94f8be5c729427e6716a48
#
_entry.id   84ddb8fbbf94f8be5c729427e6716a48
#
_cell.length_a   1.000
_cell.length_b   1.000
_cell.length_c   1.000
_cell.angle_alpha   90.00
_cell.angle_beta   90.00
_cell.angle_gamma   90.00
#
_symmetry.space_group_name_H-M   'P 1'
#
loop_
_entity.id
_entity.type
_entity.pdbx_description
1 polymer ?
#
loop_
_entity_poly.entity_id
_entity_poly.type
_entity_poly.pdbx_seq_one_letter_code
_entity_poly.pdbx_strand_id
1 'polypeptide(L)'
;MLSFSGFRLEDGSPIYQQIIRYLEQGIAAGTIRDGDGFPPDGCSPPNWGVNPNTVQKACRMLEEAGLITSRSGAKSEFTLDEAAVAAVRTRLMEREAAALVRSLRQMGLTRPEAEALIDRLWDSPELEEEKP
;
A
#
# COMPACT_ATOMS: atom_id res chain seq x y z
N MET A 1 4.55 14.35 -1.96
CA MET A 1 3.83 14.53 -0.69
C MET A 1 2.82 13.41 -0.50
N LEU A 2 2.79 12.81 0.69
CA LEU A 2 1.84 11.75 0.99
C LEU A 2 0.40 12.27 0.97
N SER A 3 -0.47 11.56 0.28
CA SER A 3 -1.90 11.89 0.20
C SER A 3 -2.72 10.64 0.45
N PHE A 4 -3.83 10.79 1.15
CA PHE A 4 -4.76 9.71 1.39
C PHE A 4 -6.06 9.86 0.59
N SER A 5 -6.07 10.74 -0.40
CA SER A 5 -7.27 10.97 -1.20
C SER A 5 -7.74 9.72 -1.97
N GLY A 6 -6.81 8.84 -2.30
CA GLY A 6 -7.13 7.58 -2.97
C GLY A 6 -7.37 6.40 -2.04
N PHE A 7 -7.27 6.62 -0.73
CA PHE A 7 -7.45 5.54 0.23
C PHE A 7 -8.93 5.20 0.40
N ARG A 8 -9.26 3.92 0.29
CA ARG A 8 -10.62 3.43 0.49
C ARG A 8 -10.58 2.18 1.36
N LEU A 9 -11.47 2.11 2.31
CA LEU A 9 -11.61 0.93 3.16
C LEU A 9 -12.33 -0.18 2.40
N GLU A 10 -11.83 -1.38 2.54
CA GLU A 10 -12.42 -2.58 1.96
C GLU A 10 -12.79 -3.54 3.08
N ASP A 11 -13.80 -4.38 2.83
CA ASP A 11 -14.19 -5.41 3.78
C ASP A 11 -13.23 -6.60 3.68
N GLY A 12 -13.10 -7.33 4.76
CA GLY A 12 -12.40 -8.62 4.76
C GLY A 12 -10.97 -8.60 5.27
N SER A 13 -10.38 -7.44 5.56
CA SER A 13 -9.07 -7.37 6.20
C SER A 13 -9.05 -6.30 7.30
N PRO A 14 -8.18 -6.46 8.31
CA PRO A 14 -8.02 -5.42 9.33
C PRO A 14 -7.63 -4.09 8.73
N ILE A 15 -8.17 -3.02 9.29
CA ILE A 15 -7.95 -1.66 8.76
C ILE A 15 -6.47 -1.29 8.77
N TYR A 16 -5.73 -1.65 9.83
CA TYR A 16 -4.30 -1.31 9.88
C TYR A 16 -3.51 -1.97 8.74
N GLN A 17 -3.90 -3.17 8.34
CA GLN A 17 -3.26 -3.85 7.21
C GLN A 17 -3.57 -3.15 5.89
N GLN A 18 -4.78 -2.65 5.74
CA GLN A 18 -5.16 -1.88 4.56
C GLN A 18 -4.36 -0.58 4.47
N ILE A 19 -4.13 0.08 5.60
CA ILE A 19 -3.31 1.29 5.66
C ILE A 19 -1.88 0.96 5.24
N ILE A 20 -1.30 -0.10 5.80
CA ILE A 20 0.06 -0.52 5.47
C ILE A 20 0.19 -0.83 3.99
N ARG A 21 -0.75 -1.59 3.45
CA ARG A 21 -0.76 -1.94 2.02
C ARG A 21 -0.82 -0.69 1.14
N TYR A 22 -1.68 0.25 1.49
CA TYR A 22 -1.79 1.50 0.74
C TYR A 22 -0.47 2.27 0.74
N LEU A 23 0.18 2.34 1.90
CA LEU A 23 1.46 3.03 2.03
C LEU A 23 2.58 2.30 1.28
N GLU A 24 2.60 0.98 1.34
CA GLU A 24 3.56 0.18 0.58
C GLU A 24 3.37 0.37 -0.92
N GLN A 25 2.14 0.46 -1.40
CA GLN A 25 1.86 0.75 -2.80
C GLN A 25 2.39 2.12 -3.21
N GLY A 26 2.24 3.12 -2.33
CA GLY A 26 2.78 4.45 -2.57
C GLY A 26 4.30 4.46 -2.63
N ILE A 27 4.95 3.68 -1.76
CA ILE A 27 6.40 3.53 -1.77
C ILE A 27 6.85 2.87 -3.08
N ALA A 28 6.19 1.79 -3.47
CA ALA A 28 6.53 1.05 -4.69
C ALA A 28 6.30 1.90 -5.95
N ALA A 29 5.26 2.72 -5.96
CA ALA A 29 4.92 3.57 -7.09
C ALA A 29 5.74 4.87 -7.13
N GLY A 30 6.45 5.20 -6.06
CA GLY A 30 7.25 6.41 -5.99
C GLY A 30 6.46 7.66 -5.59
N THR A 31 5.21 7.52 -5.18
CA THR A 31 4.40 8.66 -4.71
C THR A 31 4.73 9.02 -3.27
N ILE A 32 5.23 8.08 -2.50
CA ILE A 32 5.78 8.31 -1.17
C ILE A 32 7.29 8.28 -1.27
N ARG A 33 7.94 9.34 -0.81
CA ARG A 33 9.38 9.54 -0.95
C ARG A 33 10.06 9.61 0.40
N ASP A 34 11.38 9.40 0.38
CA ASP A 34 12.20 9.58 1.56
C ASP A 34 11.99 10.97 2.14
N GLY A 35 11.77 11.03 3.46
CA GLY A 35 11.54 12.28 4.16
C GLY A 35 10.09 12.72 4.26
N ASP A 36 9.17 12.05 3.56
CA ASP A 36 7.74 12.39 3.67
C ASP A 36 7.25 12.11 5.09
N GLY A 37 6.41 13.01 5.60
CA GLY A 37 5.87 12.90 6.94
C GLY A 37 4.74 11.85 7.05
N PHE A 38 4.65 11.22 8.23
CA PHE A 38 3.58 10.29 8.56
C PHE A 38 3.18 10.44 10.03
N PRO A 39 1.88 10.57 10.35
CA PRO A 39 0.78 10.79 9.39
C PRO A 39 0.92 12.15 8.71
N PRO A 40 0.34 12.31 7.49
CA PRO A 40 0.44 13.58 6.77
C PRO A 40 -0.18 14.70 7.58
N ASP A 41 0.40 15.90 7.45
CA ASP A 41 -0.07 17.09 8.14
C ASP A 41 -1.52 17.40 7.79
N GLY A 42 -2.32 17.67 8.82
CA GLY A 42 -3.70 18.05 8.64
C GLY A 42 -4.61 16.95 8.16
N CYS A 43 -4.06 15.77 7.88
CA CYS A 43 -4.84 14.59 7.50
C CYS A 43 -5.01 13.70 8.71
N SER A 44 -5.49 14.28 9.76
CA SER A 44 -5.91 13.49 10.90
C SER A 44 -7.03 12.56 10.46
N PRO A 45 -7.03 11.32 10.93
CA PRO A 45 -7.98 10.30 10.53
C PRO A 45 -9.46 10.65 10.42
N PRO A 46 -9.98 11.79 10.92
CA PRO A 46 -11.42 12.05 10.79
C PRO A 46 -11.97 11.92 9.38
N ASN A 47 -11.14 12.23 8.38
CA ASN A 47 -11.59 12.18 6.99
C ASN A 47 -11.64 10.75 6.44
N TRP A 48 -11.10 9.79 7.18
CA TRP A 48 -11.07 8.38 6.76
C TRP A 48 -12.08 7.53 7.52
N GLY A 49 -12.63 8.06 8.61
CA GLY A 49 -13.41 7.27 9.53
C GLY A 49 -12.60 6.21 10.27
N VAL A 50 -11.29 6.41 10.39
CA VAL A 50 -10.38 5.45 11.01
C VAL A 50 -9.98 5.93 12.41
N ASN A 51 -9.97 4.99 13.35
CA ASN A 51 -9.55 5.26 14.73
C ASN A 51 -8.05 5.64 14.77
N PRO A 52 -7.66 6.72 15.46
CA PRO A 52 -6.26 7.10 15.61
C PRO A 52 -5.35 5.98 16.13
N ASN A 53 -5.85 5.12 16.99
CA ASN A 53 -5.07 3.99 17.51
C ASN A 53 -4.72 2.99 16.43
N THR A 54 -5.58 2.83 15.42
CA THR A 54 -5.33 1.97 14.27
C THR A 54 -4.20 2.54 13.41
N VAL A 55 -4.20 3.86 13.23
CA VAL A 55 -3.11 4.54 12.50
C VAL A 55 -1.79 4.39 13.25
N GLN A 56 -1.81 4.53 14.58
CA GLN A 56 -0.62 4.34 15.40
C GLN A 56 -0.08 2.92 15.32
N LYS A 57 -0.97 1.91 15.26
CA LYS A 57 -0.55 0.53 15.09
C LYS A 57 0.16 0.32 13.76
N ALA A 58 -0.38 0.87 12.69
CA ALA A 58 0.26 0.81 11.37
C ALA A 58 1.63 1.49 11.40
N CYS A 59 1.71 2.66 12.04
CA CYS A 59 2.97 3.39 12.19
C CYS A 59 4.03 2.56 12.91
N ARG A 60 3.67 1.92 14.02
CA ARG A 60 4.62 1.08 14.78
C ARG A 60 5.13 -0.09 13.95
N MET A 61 4.24 -0.72 13.18
CA MET A 61 4.65 -1.84 12.32
C MET A 61 5.61 -1.38 11.22
N LEU A 62 5.39 -0.19 10.68
CA LEU A 62 6.29 0.38 9.69
C LEU A 62 7.64 0.79 10.31
N GLU A 63 7.64 1.26 11.56
CA GLU A 63 8.88 1.52 12.30
C GLU A 63 9.68 0.24 12.51
N GLU A 64 9.01 -0.83 12.93
CA GLU A 64 9.65 -2.13 13.14
C GLU A 64 10.26 -2.66 11.84
N ALA A 65 9.63 -2.35 10.71
CA ALA A 65 10.14 -2.72 9.39
C ALA A 65 11.25 -1.80 8.90
N GLY A 66 11.54 -0.73 9.63
CA GLY A 66 12.59 0.22 9.25
C GLY A 66 12.21 1.24 8.20
N LEU A 67 10.93 1.35 7.90
CA LEU A 67 10.44 2.26 6.85
C LEU A 67 10.08 3.65 7.35
N ILE A 68 9.86 3.78 8.66
CA ILE A 68 9.52 5.04 9.30
C ILE A 68 10.47 5.26 10.47
N THR A 69 10.92 6.49 10.64
CA THR A 69 11.71 6.91 11.80
C THR A 69 10.91 7.91 12.60
N SER A 70 10.73 7.63 13.88
CA SER A 70 10.09 8.57 14.81
C SER A 70 11.14 9.42 15.48
N ARG A 71 10.89 10.72 15.57
CA ARG A 71 11.74 11.65 16.27
C ARG A 71 11.05 12.13 17.53
N SER A 72 11.83 12.30 18.60
CA SER A 72 11.31 12.75 19.87
C SER A 72 10.63 14.13 19.74
N GLY A 73 9.35 14.20 20.14
CA GLY A 73 8.57 15.43 20.08
C GLY A 73 8.25 15.91 18.69
N ALA A 74 8.53 15.10 17.65
CA ALA A 74 8.32 15.45 16.26
C ALA A 74 7.53 14.36 15.55
N LYS A 75 7.13 14.67 14.33
CA LYS A 75 6.40 13.74 13.49
C LYS A 75 7.32 12.63 13.00
N SER A 76 6.72 11.47 12.77
CA SER A 76 7.41 10.39 12.09
C SER A 76 7.60 10.76 10.62
N GLU A 77 8.69 10.26 10.03
CA GLU A 77 8.93 10.46 8.61
C GLU A 77 9.40 9.16 7.96
N PHE A 78 9.13 9.02 6.67
CA PHE A 78 9.59 7.87 5.92
C PHE A 78 11.10 7.92 5.72
N THR A 79 11.75 6.79 5.96
CA THR A 79 13.19 6.62 5.74
C THR A 79 13.35 5.56 4.66
N LEU A 80 13.53 6.01 3.42
CA LEU A 80 13.50 5.15 2.25
C LEU A 80 14.76 5.33 1.42
N ASP A 81 15.69 4.38 1.52
CA ASP A 81 16.80 4.30 0.58
C ASP A 81 16.41 3.39 -0.59
N GLU A 82 17.24 3.30 -1.62
CA GLU A 82 16.96 2.49 -2.80
C GLU A 82 16.74 1.02 -2.46
N ALA A 83 17.51 0.49 -1.52
CA ALA A 83 17.38 -0.91 -1.11
C ALA A 83 16.04 -1.15 -0.41
N ALA A 84 15.60 -0.23 0.44
CA ALA A 84 14.33 -0.34 1.15
C ALA A 84 13.16 -0.29 0.17
N VAL A 85 13.20 0.62 -0.79
CA VAL A 85 12.15 0.75 -1.81
C VAL A 85 12.10 -0.52 -2.66
N ALA A 86 13.25 -1.02 -3.11
CA ALA A 86 13.30 -2.23 -3.91
C ALA A 86 12.75 -3.44 -3.16
N ALA A 87 13.09 -3.57 -1.88
CA ALA A 87 12.60 -4.67 -1.05
C ALA A 87 11.09 -4.62 -0.85
N VAL A 88 10.54 -3.44 -0.59
CA VAL A 88 9.09 -3.25 -0.44
C VAL A 88 8.39 -3.59 -1.75
N ARG A 89 8.91 -3.08 -2.85
CA ARG A 89 8.34 -3.30 -4.18
C ARG A 89 8.30 -4.78 -4.53
N THR A 90 9.41 -5.47 -4.36
CA THR A 90 9.50 -6.89 -4.68
C THR A 90 8.53 -7.71 -3.84
N ARG A 91 8.53 -7.48 -2.53
CA ARG A 91 7.65 -8.21 -1.62
C ARG A 91 6.18 -7.97 -1.93
N LEU A 92 5.82 -6.71 -2.20
CA LEU A 92 4.44 -6.35 -2.52
C LEU A 92 4.00 -6.98 -3.83
N MET A 93 4.83 -6.89 -4.85
CA MET A 93 4.53 -7.48 -6.17
C MET A 93 4.36 -8.99 -6.09
N GLU A 94 5.25 -9.67 -5.38
CA GLU A 94 5.15 -11.12 -5.22
C GLU A 94 3.88 -11.52 -4.46
N ARG A 95 3.55 -10.79 -3.42
CA ARG A 95 2.35 -11.07 -2.62
C ARG A 95 1.08 -10.87 -3.43
N GLU A 96 0.99 -9.77 -4.18
CA GLU A 96 -0.18 -9.48 -5.00
C GLU A 96 -0.30 -10.48 -6.16
N ALA A 97 0.80 -10.81 -6.81
CA ALA A 97 0.80 -11.78 -7.90
C ALA A 97 0.41 -13.17 -7.39
N ALA A 98 0.94 -13.59 -6.26
CA ALA A 98 0.60 -14.88 -5.67
C ALA A 98 -0.89 -14.98 -5.33
N ALA A 99 -1.46 -13.91 -4.78
CA ALA A 99 -2.89 -13.86 -4.46
C ALA A 99 -3.74 -13.98 -5.73
N LEU A 100 -3.35 -13.26 -6.78
CA LEU A 100 -4.05 -13.32 -8.07
C LEU A 100 -3.98 -14.72 -8.67
N VAL A 101 -2.80 -15.29 -8.73
CA VAL A 101 -2.61 -16.64 -9.30
C VAL A 101 -3.45 -17.66 -8.53
N ARG A 102 -3.44 -17.56 -7.20
CA ARG A 102 -4.21 -18.46 -6.35
C ARG A 102 -5.71 -18.36 -6.66
N SER A 103 -6.23 -17.14 -6.78
CA SER A 103 -7.64 -16.91 -7.10
C SER A 103 -8.03 -17.48 -8.46
N LEU A 104 -7.21 -17.22 -9.47
CA LEU A 104 -7.50 -17.69 -10.83
C LEU A 104 -7.46 -19.21 -10.91
N ARG A 105 -6.51 -19.84 -10.23
CA ARG A 105 -6.42 -21.31 -10.17
C ARG A 105 -7.62 -21.92 -9.47
N GLN A 106 -8.12 -21.28 -8.41
CA GLN A 106 -9.31 -21.76 -7.70
C GLN A 106 -10.57 -21.71 -8.56
N MET A 107 -10.59 -20.80 -9.52
CA MET A 107 -11.71 -20.71 -10.48
C MET A 107 -11.53 -21.61 -11.69
N GLY A 108 -10.44 -22.39 -11.74
CA GLY A 108 -10.22 -23.34 -12.79
C GLY A 108 -9.58 -22.79 -14.06
N LEU A 109 -9.06 -21.56 -14.02
CA LEU A 109 -8.38 -21.01 -15.19
C LEU A 109 -7.06 -21.72 -15.44
N THR A 110 -6.77 -21.96 -16.72
CA THR A 110 -5.45 -22.40 -17.14
C THR A 110 -4.52 -21.19 -17.26
N ARG A 111 -3.22 -21.43 -17.32
CA ARG A 111 -2.25 -20.36 -17.46
C ARG A 111 -2.47 -19.52 -18.73
N PRO A 112 -2.69 -20.12 -19.93
CA PRO A 112 -2.96 -19.33 -21.13
C PRO A 112 -4.21 -18.47 -20.99
N GLU A 113 -5.27 -18.98 -20.35
CA GLU A 113 -6.48 -18.20 -20.12
C GLU A 113 -6.21 -17.02 -19.18
N ALA A 114 -5.43 -17.23 -18.12
CA ALA A 114 -5.06 -16.19 -17.18
C ALA A 114 -4.22 -15.11 -17.85
N GLU A 115 -3.24 -15.49 -18.67
CA GLU A 115 -2.41 -14.54 -19.39
C GLU A 115 -3.23 -13.69 -20.38
N ALA A 116 -4.16 -14.33 -21.10
CA ALA A 116 -5.02 -13.62 -22.02
C ALA A 116 -5.93 -12.60 -21.30
N LEU A 117 -6.41 -12.98 -20.11
CA LEU A 117 -7.24 -12.10 -19.30
C LEU A 117 -6.43 -10.89 -18.81
N ILE A 118 -5.23 -11.13 -18.33
CA ILE A 118 -4.34 -10.07 -17.85
C ILE A 118 -3.99 -9.11 -18.98
N ASP A 119 -3.63 -9.62 -20.16
CA ASP A 119 -3.32 -8.81 -21.33
C ASP A 119 -4.49 -7.91 -21.71
N ARG A 120 -5.69 -8.47 -21.71
CA ARG A 120 -6.90 -7.69 -22.07
C ARG A 120 -7.18 -6.58 -21.06
N LEU A 121 -6.99 -6.84 -19.78
CA LEU A 121 -7.33 -5.88 -18.74
C LEU A 121 -6.23 -4.87 -18.46
N TRP A 122 -5.00 -5.13 -18.90
CA TRP A 122 -3.85 -4.30 -18.57
C TRP A 122 -4.05 -2.83 -18.94
N ASP A 123 -4.60 -2.57 -20.09
CA ASP A 123 -4.83 -1.22 -20.59
C ASP A 123 -6.31 -0.78 -20.46
N SER A 124 -7.09 -1.49 -19.65
CA SER A 124 -8.50 -1.18 -19.48
C SER A 124 -8.69 0.15 -18.78
N PRO A 125 -9.48 1.09 -19.33
CA PRO A 125 -9.75 2.37 -18.67
C PRO A 125 -10.40 2.23 -17.30
N GLU A 126 -11.12 1.14 -17.07
CA GLU A 126 -11.79 0.88 -15.79
C GLU A 126 -10.80 0.76 -14.63
N LEU A 127 -9.58 0.31 -14.91
CA LEU A 127 -8.55 0.15 -13.88
C LEU A 127 -7.80 1.45 -13.60
N GLU A 128 -7.83 2.40 -14.48
CA GLU A 128 -7.14 3.67 -14.32
C GLU A 128 -7.76 4.56 -13.25
N GLU A 129 -9.02 4.34 -12.94
CA GLU A 129 -9.72 5.11 -11.92
C GLU A 129 -9.31 4.76 -10.49
N GLU A 130 -8.58 3.66 -10.32
CA GLU A 130 -8.19 3.14 -9.01
C GLU A 130 -6.76 3.51 -8.61
N LYS A 131 -6.19 4.52 -9.19
CA LYS A 131 -4.85 4.95 -8.85
C LYS A 131 -4.80 5.48 -7.42
N PRO A 132 -3.85 5.04 -6.61
CA PRO A 132 -3.67 5.56 -5.28
C PRO A 132 -3.24 7.02 -5.24
#